data_f442e1365e7bd45004e2ac6f68fd688d
#
_entry.id   f442e1365e7bd45004e2ac6f68fd688d
#
_cell.length_a   1.000
_cell.length_b   1.000
_cell.length_c   1.000
_cell.angle_alpha   90.00
_cell.angle_beta   90.00
_cell.angle_gamma   90.00
#
_symmetry.space_group_name_H-M   'P 1'
#
loop_
_entity.id
_entity.type
_entity.pdbx_description
1 polymer ?
#
loop_
_entity_poly.entity_id
_entity_poly.type
_entity_poly.pdbx_seq_one_letter_code
_entity_poly.pdbx_strand_id
1 'polypeptide(L)'
;PVNRRQRQMCIRDSIGCDTSQCGACVVHVDGNSLKSCTALAADVNGSKVTTIEGLETNGKMHPMQEAFKKLHGLQCGFCTPGMVMSAVDLLQKNKKPSDTEIRDWLEGNICRCTGYQNIVAAVKEAATKM
;
A
#
# COMPACT_ATOMS: atom_id res chain seq x y z
N PRO A 1 16.90 17.15 -20.44
CA PRO A 1 16.06 17.24 -19.26
C PRO A 1 16.19 15.95 -18.47
N VAL A 2 16.76 16.07 -17.27
CA VAL A 2 16.86 14.92 -16.35
C VAL A 2 15.44 14.52 -15.99
N ASN A 3 15.10 13.26 -16.24
CA ASN A 3 13.79 12.70 -15.95
C ASN A 3 13.45 12.98 -14.47
N ARG A 4 12.19 13.34 -14.18
CA ARG A 4 11.72 13.63 -12.83
C ARG A 4 12.02 12.47 -11.86
N ARG A 5 11.99 11.22 -12.34
CA ARG A 5 12.37 10.02 -11.59
C ARG A 5 13.82 10.05 -11.11
N GLN A 6 14.76 10.47 -11.94
CA GLN A 6 16.18 10.57 -11.58
C GLN A 6 16.44 11.67 -10.54
N ARG A 7 15.66 12.75 -10.56
CA ARG A 7 15.75 13.82 -9.57
C ARG A 7 15.19 13.45 -8.20
N GLN A 8 14.22 12.57 -8.15
CA GLN A 8 13.60 12.10 -6.90
C GLN A 8 14.25 10.83 -6.36
N MET A 9 15.34 10.40 -6.96
CA MET A 9 16.16 9.26 -6.53
C MET A 9 15.40 7.96 -6.34
N CYS A 10 14.41 7.66 -7.16
CA CYS A 10 13.65 6.41 -7.21
C CYS A 10 13.11 5.86 -5.85
N ILE A 11 13.56 6.42 -4.73
CA ILE A 11 13.17 6.03 -3.37
C ILE A 11 11.67 6.26 -3.13
N ARG A 12 11.08 7.17 -3.89
CA ARG A 12 9.66 7.53 -3.81
C ARG A 12 8.83 6.98 -4.97
N ASP A 13 9.48 6.32 -5.93
CA ASP A 13 8.76 5.72 -7.04
C ASP A 13 8.06 4.44 -6.58
N SER A 14 6.74 4.45 -6.66
CA SER A 14 5.91 3.26 -6.45
C SER A 14 5.54 2.60 -7.77
N ILE A 15 6.44 2.60 -8.76
CA ILE A 15 6.22 2.03 -10.08
C ILE A 15 7.06 0.75 -10.21
N GLY A 16 6.39 -0.41 -10.14
CA GLY A 16 7.05 -1.70 -10.30
C GLY A 16 6.89 -2.28 -11.71
N CYS A 17 5.70 -2.30 -12.27
CA CYS A 17 5.40 -2.91 -13.56
C CYS A 17 4.78 -1.97 -14.58
N ASP A 18 4.07 -0.95 -14.14
CA ASP A 18 3.30 -0.01 -14.98
C ASP A 18 2.21 -0.68 -15.85
N THR A 19 1.76 -1.85 -15.43
CA THR A 19 0.82 -2.72 -16.16
C THR A 19 -0.26 -3.32 -15.26
N SER A 20 -0.55 -2.68 -14.12
CA SER A 20 -1.56 -3.11 -13.14
C SER A 20 -1.33 -4.49 -12.50
N GLN A 21 -0.11 -5.02 -12.51
CA GLN A 21 0.19 -6.36 -11.97
C GLN A 21 0.73 -6.31 -10.54
N CYS A 22 1.80 -5.52 -10.28
CA CYS A 22 2.57 -5.63 -9.05
C CYS A 22 1.93 -4.99 -7.80
N GLY A 23 0.99 -4.07 -7.96
CA GLY A 23 0.31 -3.38 -6.86
C GLY A 23 1.15 -2.37 -6.07
N ALA A 24 2.42 -2.11 -6.46
CA ALA A 24 3.26 -1.13 -5.75
C ALA A 24 2.70 0.30 -5.82
N CYS A 25 1.92 0.61 -6.86
CA CYS A 25 1.35 1.92 -7.13
C CYS A 25 -0.05 2.13 -6.53
N VAL A 26 -0.52 1.27 -5.64
CA VAL A 26 -1.86 1.42 -5.04
C VAL A 26 -1.96 2.72 -4.25
N VAL A 27 -3.03 3.45 -4.52
CA VAL A 27 -3.45 4.66 -3.81
C VAL A 27 -4.92 4.52 -3.42
N HIS A 28 -5.44 5.40 -2.56
CA HIS A 28 -6.87 5.50 -2.34
C HIS A 28 -7.46 6.64 -3.16
N VAL A 29 -8.54 6.35 -3.87
CA VAL A 29 -9.38 7.33 -4.55
C VAL A 29 -10.76 7.26 -3.90
N ASP A 30 -11.18 8.36 -3.28
CA ASP A 30 -12.42 8.44 -2.51
C ASP A 30 -12.58 7.30 -1.47
N GLY A 31 -11.46 6.90 -0.86
CA GLY A 31 -11.40 5.86 0.17
C GLY A 31 -11.23 4.43 -0.34
N ASN A 32 -11.29 4.17 -1.64
CA ASN A 32 -11.11 2.84 -2.21
C ASN A 32 -9.72 2.66 -2.82
N SER A 33 -9.14 1.47 -2.67
CA SER A 33 -7.83 1.16 -3.26
C SER A 33 -7.89 1.04 -4.78
N LEU A 34 -6.96 1.69 -5.46
CA LEU A 34 -6.82 1.71 -6.92
C LEU A 34 -5.36 1.62 -7.32
N LYS A 35 -5.02 0.85 -8.35
CA LYS A 35 -3.68 0.82 -8.96
C LYS A 35 -3.49 2.02 -9.88
N SER A 36 -2.74 3.02 -9.45
CA SER A 36 -2.62 4.31 -10.14
C SER A 36 -1.92 4.25 -11.50
N CYS A 37 -1.13 3.22 -11.77
CA CYS A 37 -0.40 3.11 -13.06
C CYS A 37 -1.31 2.95 -14.29
N THR A 38 -2.55 2.50 -14.09
CA THR A 38 -3.54 2.32 -15.18
C THR A 38 -4.76 3.22 -15.02
N ALA A 39 -4.76 4.10 -14.02
CA ALA A 39 -5.81 5.10 -13.85
C ALA A 39 -5.58 6.29 -14.80
N LEU A 40 -6.63 6.72 -15.48
CA LEU A 40 -6.59 7.94 -16.27
C LEU A 40 -6.81 9.15 -15.35
N ALA A 41 -5.99 10.17 -15.50
CA ALA A 41 -6.11 11.39 -14.69
C ALA A 41 -7.50 12.08 -14.87
N ALA A 42 -8.13 11.91 -16.04
CA ALA A 42 -9.46 12.42 -16.30
C ALA A 42 -10.54 11.75 -15.44
N ASP A 43 -10.40 10.43 -15.17
CA ASP A 43 -11.38 9.66 -14.40
C ASP A 43 -11.39 10.02 -12.91
N VAL A 44 -10.27 10.55 -12.40
CA VAL A 44 -10.14 10.97 -11.00
C VAL A 44 -10.27 12.48 -10.81
N ASN A 45 -10.75 13.18 -11.83
CA ASN A 45 -10.98 14.62 -11.74
C ASN A 45 -12.07 14.92 -10.70
N GLY A 46 -11.74 15.75 -9.71
CA GLY A 46 -12.64 16.08 -8.59
C GLY A 46 -12.64 15.06 -7.45
N SER A 47 -11.97 13.91 -7.60
CA SER A 47 -11.84 12.90 -6.54
C SER A 47 -10.74 13.24 -5.55
N LYS A 48 -10.88 12.74 -4.31
CA LYS A 48 -9.85 12.83 -3.28
C LYS A 48 -8.86 11.67 -3.41
N VAL A 49 -7.65 11.98 -3.83
CA VAL A 49 -6.57 10.98 -3.91
C VAL A 49 -5.72 11.04 -2.65
N THR A 50 -5.54 9.89 -1.99
CA THR A 50 -4.65 9.73 -0.82
C THR A 50 -3.57 8.73 -1.15
N THR A 51 -2.32 9.14 -1.00
CA THR A 51 -1.12 8.29 -1.16
C THR A 51 -0.63 7.80 0.20
N ILE A 52 0.43 6.97 0.20
CA ILE A 52 1.02 6.43 1.44
C ILE A 52 1.47 7.55 2.40
N GLU A 53 1.94 8.66 1.89
CA GLU A 53 2.33 9.83 2.69
C GLU A 53 1.15 10.48 3.40
N GLY A 54 -0.04 10.40 2.79
CA GLY A 54 -1.28 10.96 3.34
C GLY A 54 -1.91 10.13 4.47
N LEU A 55 -1.36 8.96 4.81
CA LEU A 55 -1.80 8.17 5.96
C LEU A 55 -1.23 8.70 7.29
N GLU A 56 -0.12 9.42 7.25
CA GLU A 56 0.47 10.04 8.42
C GLU A 56 -0.41 11.20 8.92
N THR A 57 -0.62 11.26 10.22
CA THR A 57 -1.39 12.35 10.85
C THR A 57 -0.56 12.97 11.97
N ASN A 58 -0.26 14.27 11.86
CA ASN A 58 0.48 15.04 12.89
C ASN A 58 1.83 14.42 13.27
N GLY A 59 2.59 13.92 12.32
CA GLY A 59 3.90 13.30 12.55
C GLY A 59 3.83 11.89 13.13
N LYS A 60 2.63 11.30 13.22
CA LYS A 60 2.43 9.93 13.72
C LYS A 60 2.10 8.99 12.57
N MET A 61 2.83 7.89 12.50
CA MET A 61 2.56 6.84 11.53
C MET A 61 1.17 6.23 11.77
N HIS A 62 0.52 5.85 10.68
CA HIS A 62 -0.72 5.09 10.74
C HIS A 62 -0.49 3.73 11.43
N PRO A 63 -1.46 3.17 12.21
CA PRO A 63 -1.30 1.87 12.91
C PRO A 63 -0.82 0.74 11.99
N MET A 64 -1.26 0.71 10.73
CA MET A 64 -0.79 -0.24 9.73
C MET A 64 0.72 -0.07 9.44
N GLN A 65 1.20 1.15 9.27
CA GLN A 65 2.63 1.44 9.05
C GLN A 65 3.46 1.01 10.27
N GLU A 66 2.99 1.29 11.49
CA GLU A 66 3.64 0.85 12.72
C GLU A 66 3.71 -0.68 12.84
N ALA A 67 2.62 -1.38 12.48
CA ALA A 67 2.57 -2.84 12.50
C ALA A 67 3.57 -3.44 11.50
N PHE A 68 3.64 -2.91 10.27
CA PHE A 68 4.63 -3.33 9.27
C PHE A 68 6.07 -3.13 9.76
N LYS A 69 6.36 -2.01 10.42
CA LYS A 69 7.67 -1.75 11.02
C LYS A 69 7.97 -2.71 12.16
N LYS A 70 7.03 -2.89 13.10
CA LYS A 70 7.18 -3.72 14.31
C LYS A 70 7.38 -5.19 14.00
N LEU A 71 6.61 -5.73 13.05
CA LEU A 71 6.61 -7.16 12.71
C LEU A 71 7.46 -7.49 11.48
N HIS A 72 8.29 -6.55 11.03
CA HIS A 72 9.16 -6.73 9.87
C HIS A 72 8.40 -7.18 8.60
N GLY A 73 7.21 -6.58 8.36
CA GLY A 73 6.42 -6.80 7.17
C GLY A 73 7.05 -6.23 5.90
N LEU A 74 8.30 -5.78 5.98
CA LEU A 74 9.07 -5.20 4.87
C LEU A 74 10.54 -5.59 4.96
N GLN A 75 11.21 -5.64 3.82
CA GLN A 75 12.67 -5.76 3.70
C GLN A 75 13.21 -4.64 2.82
N CYS A 76 13.20 -4.77 1.48
CA CYS A 76 13.62 -3.67 0.59
C CYS A 76 12.67 -2.45 0.63
N GLY A 77 11.44 -2.62 1.07
CA GLY A 77 10.45 -1.56 1.22
C GLY A 77 9.71 -1.16 -0.07
N PHE A 78 10.08 -1.70 -1.23
CA PHE A 78 9.52 -1.27 -2.51
C PHE A 78 8.01 -1.55 -2.66
N CYS A 79 7.55 -2.73 -2.26
CA CYS A 79 6.13 -3.10 -2.27
C CYS A 79 5.33 -2.48 -1.13
N THR A 80 6.00 -1.98 -0.09
CA THR A 80 5.36 -1.59 1.18
C THR A 80 4.30 -0.51 1.03
N PRO A 81 4.47 0.56 0.26
CA PRO A 81 3.41 1.54 0.05
C PRO A 81 2.11 0.92 -0.45
N GLY A 82 2.18 0.15 -1.53
CA GLY A 82 1.01 -0.51 -2.10
C GLY A 82 0.39 -1.56 -1.18
N MET A 83 1.21 -2.35 -0.46
CA MET A 83 0.73 -3.32 0.52
C MET A 83 -0.03 -2.64 1.66
N VAL A 84 0.52 -1.57 2.23
CA VAL A 84 -0.11 -0.81 3.31
C VAL A 84 -1.43 -0.20 2.85
N MET A 85 -1.46 0.44 1.66
CA MET A 85 -2.68 1.04 1.13
C MET A 85 -3.77 -0.01 0.89
N SER A 86 -3.43 -1.15 0.28
CA SER A 86 -4.36 -2.27 0.08
C SER A 86 -4.87 -2.85 1.40
N ALA A 87 -3.99 -3.02 2.39
CA ALA A 87 -4.36 -3.56 3.70
C ALA A 87 -5.25 -2.59 4.51
N VAL A 88 -5.03 -1.29 4.40
CA VAL A 88 -5.91 -0.28 5.04
C VAL A 88 -7.33 -0.35 4.45
N ASP A 89 -7.46 -0.46 3.13
CA ASP A 89 -8.77 -0.63 2.47
C ASP A 89 -9.47 -1.92 2.92
N LEU A 90 -8.73 -3.03 3.04
CA LEU A 90 -9.27 -4.29 3.59
C LEU A 90 -9.85 -4.06 4.99
N LEU A 91 -9.09 -3.44 5.91
CA LEU A 91 -9.54 -3.24 7.29
C LEU A 91 -10.67 -2.22 7.44
N GLN A 92 -10.85 -1.32 6.47
CA GLN A 92 -12.04 -0.47 6.41
C GLN A 92 -13.31 -1.28 6.09
N LYS A 93 -13.18 -2.30 5.26
CA LYS A 93 -14.30 -3.16 4.82
C LYS A 93 -14.54 -4.34 5.76
N ASN A 94 -13.48 -4.95 6.28
CA ASN A 94 -13.53 -6.06 7.22
C ASN A 94 -12.56 -5.83 8.40
N LYS A 95 -13.10 -5.58 9.57
CA LYS A 95 -12.34 -5.28 10.79
C LYS A 95 -11.56 -6.49 11.36
N LYS A 96 -11.94 -7.71 11.01
CA LYS A 96 -11.34 -8.94 11.54
C LYS A 96 -11.16 -9.98 10.43
N PRO A 97 -10.28 -9.69 9.45
CA PRO A 97 -10.05 -10.62 8.36
C PRO A 97 -9.30 -11.87 8.85
N SER A 98 -9.65 -13.04 8.31
CA SER A 98 -8.87 -14.25 8.44
C SER A 98 -7.57 -14.18 7.63
N ASP A 99 -6.64 -15.10 7.91
CA ASP A 99 -5.38 -15.18 7.16
C ASP A 99 -5.61 -15.41 5.66
N THR A 100 -6.61 -16.20 5.32
CA THR A 100 -7.01 -16.48 3.93
C THR A 100 -7.52 -15.21 3.26
N GLU A 101 -8.47 -14.51 3.89
CA GLU A 101 -9.00 -13.25 3.34
C GLU A 101 -7.91 -12.18 3.14
N ILE A 102 -6.94 -12.09 4.06
CA ILE A 102 -5.81 -11.18 3.90
C ILE A 102 -4.98 -11.57 2.67
N ARG A 103 -4.70 -12.86 2.49
CA ARG A 103 -3.92 -13.35 1.35
C ARG A 103 -4.64 -13.11 0.03
N ASP A 104 -5.92 -13.45 -0.03
CA ASP A 104 -6.76 -13.26 -1.22
C ASP A 104 -6.85 -11.77 -1.60
N TRP A 105 -7.01 -10.90 -0.58
CA TRP A 105 -7.04 -9.45 -0.83
C TRP A 105 -5.72 -8.91 -1.37
N LEU A 106 -4.60 -9.47 -0.93
CA LEU A 106 -3.27 -9.05 -1.33
C LEU A 106 -2.74 -9.77 -2.59
N GLU A 107 -3.51 -10.62 -3.26
CA GLU A 107 -3.10 -11.29 -4.51
C GLU A 107 -2.62 -10.31 -5.59
N GLY A 108 -3.22 -9.13 -5.64
CA GLY A 108 -2.83 -8.05 -6.55
C GLY A 108 -1.57 -7.29 -6.15
N ASN A 109 -0.87 -7.68 -5.07
CA ASN A 109 0.29 -6.99 -4.51
C ASN A 109 1.48 -7.95 -4.41
N ILE A 110 2.53 -7.72 -5.21
CA ILE A 110 3.70 -8.61 -5.29
C ILE A 110 4.79 -8.16 -4.32
N CYS A 111 5.24 -9.08 -3.46
CA CYS A 111 6.45 -8.93 -2.65
C CYS A 111 7.44 -10.05 -2.96
N ARG A 112 8.66 -9.69 -3.39
CA ARG A 112 9.73 -10.66 -3.71
C ARG A 112 10.60 -11.04 -2.51
N CYS A 113 10.50 -10.30 -1.39
CA CYS A 113 11.46 -10.40 -0.29
C CYS A 113 10.95 -11.22 0.90
N THR A 114 9.69 -10.99 1.34
CA THR A 114 9.22 -11.39 2.69
C THR A 114 8.58 -12.77 2.75
N GLY A 115 8.18 -13.36 1.62
CA GLY A 115 7.34 -14.56 1.61
C GLY A 115 5.93 -14.35 2.21
N TYR A 116 5.51 -13.11 2.39
CA TYR A 116 4.18 -12.66 2.87
C TYR A 116 3.84 -12.97 4.34
N GLN A 117 4.54 -13.86 5.03
CA GLN A 117 4.18 -14.26 6.41
C GLN A 117 4.10 -13.06 7.37
N ASN A 118 5.16 -12.25 7.40
CA ASN A 118 5.21 -11.08 8.27
C ASN A 118 4.22 -9.98 7.82
N ILE A 119 3.90 -9.91 6.54
CA ILE A 119 2.88 -8.99 6.02
C ILE A 119 1.51 -9.37 6.58
N VAL A 120 1.12 -10.64 6.49
CA VAL A 120 -0.15 -11.13 7.05
C VAL A 120 -0.22 -10.87 8.55
N ALA A 121 0.86 -11.18 9.28
CA ALA A 121 0.95 -10.91 10.71
C ALA A 121 0.80 -9.41 11.03
N ALA A 122 1.41 -8.53 10.23
CA ALA A 122 1.30 -7.08 10.40
C ALA A 122 -0.12 -6.57 10.17
N VAL A 123 -0.82 -7.09 9.17
CA VAL A 123 -2.23 -6.73 8.92
C VAL A 123 -3.12 -7.16 10.09
N LYS A 124 -2.93 -8.36 10.63
CA LYS A 124 -3.65 -8.83 11.84
C LYS A 124 -3.38 -7.98 13.06
N GLU A 125 -2.11 -7.64 13.32
CA GLU A 125 -1.75 -6.73 14.42
C GLU A 125 -2.41 -5.35 14.27
N ALA A 126 -2.40 -4.79 13.05
CA ALA A 126 -3.05 -3.53 12.77
C ALA A 126 -4.57 -3.59 12.97
N ALA A 127 -5.21 -4.71 12.63
CA ALA A 127 -6.64 -4.92 12.84
C ALA A 127 -7.06 -4.82 14.32
N THR A 128 -6.13 -5.08 15.26
CA THR A 128 -6.43 -4.92 16.71
C THR A 128 -6.42 -3.48 17.18
N LYS A 129 -5.89 -2.55 16.35
CA LYS A 129 -5.68 -1.13 16.71
C LYS A 129 -6.54 -0.17 15.88
N MET A 130 -7.22 -0.67 14.86
CA MET A 130 -8.11 0.06 13.95
C MET A 130 -9.58 -0.29 14.23
#